data_aefcd6e9a81fee13c9f58ec45c624608
#
_entry.id   aefcd6e9a81fee13c9f58ec45c624608
#
_cell.length_a   1.000
_cell.length_b   1.000
_cell.length_c   1.000
_cell.angle_alpha   90.00
_cell.angle_beta   90.00
_cell.angle_gamma   90.00
#
_symmetry.space_group_name_H-M   'P 1'
#
loop_
_entity.id
_entity.type
_entity.pdbx_description
1 polymer ?
#
loop_
_entity_poly.entity_id
_entity_poly.type
_entity_poly.pdbx_seq_one_letter_code
_entity_poly.pdbx_strand_id
1 'polypeptide(L)'
;MAIIAISDLHLGFDDSDKPAFMRFLGSLQSDPTVTDLVLLGDVVDMWRRDSSGIFLENHDVLDLAILLQKKMRVHYVAGNHDFHVLRLQGRGYPFTFLKELTLQQDNVSVKFLHGWEFDDMQHEHFMESLCHSMSDKKGDRDTNIWAALGRYESDLSRFVNVVDRGRKRRMAEMLQLGPEQRLVETLKGVEKKARSSVQPGEVLVFGHTHRPFVNREENLANTGSWVATAPVHNTYVRVENGKPKLLVFEGAEVTERADI
;
A
#
# COMPACT_ATOMS: atom_id res chain seq x y z
N MET A 1 1.20 -22.76 8.09
CA MET A 1 2.03 -21.74 7.41
C MET A 1 1.23 -20.46 7.30
N ALA A 2 1.83 -19.31 7.59
CA ALA A 2 1.14 -18.03 7.57
C ALA A 2 1.82 -17.04 6.61
N ILE A 3 1.01 -16.25 5.90
CA ILE A 3 1.43 -15.09 5.13
C ILE A 3 1.03 -13.86 5.92
N ILE A 4 1.94 -12.94 6.12
CA ILE A 4 1.69 -11.63 6.74
C ILE A 4 1.73 -10.57 5.65
N ALA A 5 0.70 -9.72 5.58
CA ALA A 5 0.66 -8.58 4.68
C ALA A 5 0.48 -7.28 5.47
N ILE A 6 1.28 -6.28 5.15
CA ILE A 6 1.24 -4.94 5.73
C ILE A 6 1.39 -3.90 4.61
N SER A 7 0.77 -2.75 4.77
CA SER A 7 0.89 -1.62 3.82
C SER A 7 0.89 -0.27 4.53
N ASP A 8 1.04 0.77 3.75
CA ASP A 8 0.78 2.16 4.15
C ASP A 8 1.55 2.57 5.41
N LEU A 9 2.86 2.27 5.39
CA LEU A 9 3.81 2.65 6.44
C LEU A 9 4.21 4.11 6.35
N HIS A 10 4.37 4.59 5.11
CA HIS A 10 4.77 5.96 4.78
C HIS A 10 6.04 6.42 5.52
N LEU A 11 7.09 5.60 5.55
CA LEU A 11 8.39 6.00 6.11
C LEU A 11 8.90 7.27 5.42
N GLY A 12 9.28 8.27 6.21
CA GLY A 12 9.60 9.62 5.76
C GLY A 12 8.45 10.62 5.96
N PHE A 13 7.29 10.16 6.43
CA PHE A 13 6.20 10.99 6.93
C PHE A 13 6.22 10.99 8.46
N ASP A 14 6.06 12.18 9.08
CA ASP A 14 6.23 12.36 10.52
C ASP A 14 5.24 11.53 11.36
N ASP A 15 4.04 11.27 10.81
CA ASP A 15 3.01 10.47 11.48
C ASP A 15 3.19 8.95 11.29
N SER A 16 4.23 8.49 10.62
CA SER A 16 4.56 7.05 10.50
C SER A 16 4.93 6.47 11.86
N ASP A 17 4.24 5.42 12.31
CA ASP A 17 4.58 4.73 13.56
C ASP A 17 5.73 3.73 13.35
N LYS A 18 6.88 4.27 12.89
CA LYS A 18 8.10 3.50 12.70
C LYS A 18 8.51 2.71 13.96
N PRO A 19 8.43 3.27 15.20
CA PRO A 19 8.80 2.51 16.39
C PRO A 19 7.95 1.26 16.62
N ALA A 20 6.63 1.34 16.43
CA ALA A 20 5.76 0.16 16.53
C ALA A 20 6.07 -0.84 15.42
N PHE A 21 6.31 -0.36 14.21
CA PHE A 21 6.65 -1.23 13.08
C PHE A 21 7.96 -1.99 13.29
N MET A 22 8.98 -1.35 13.83
CA MET A 22 10.25 -2.01 14.19
C MET A 22 10.03 -3.13 15.21
N ARG A 23 9.20 -2.89 16.25
CA ARG A 23 8.85 -3.94 17.23
C ARG A 23 8.07 -5.09 16.56
N PHE A 24 7.17 -4.76 15.65
CA PHE A 24 6.42 -5.76 14.89
C PHE A 24 7.35 -6.65 14.05
N LEU A 25 8.23 -6.06 13.24
CA LEU A 25 9.21 -6.84 12.47
C LEU A 25 10.09 -7.71 13.39
N GLY A 26 10.49 -7.18 14.53
CA GLY A 26 11.22 -7.92 15.56
C GLY A 26 10.45 -9.13 16.07
N SER A 27 9.13 -9.01 16.28
CA SER A 27 8.28 -10.11 16.75
C SER A 27 8.16 -11.24 15.71
N LEU A 28 8.18 -10.91 14.42
CA LEU A 28 8.13 -11.89 13.33
C LEU A 28 9.37 -12.82 13.32
N GLN A 29 10.52 -12.35 13.85
CA GLN A 29 11.71 -13.21 13.96
C GLN A 29 11.47 -14.44 14.82
N SER A 30 10.55 -14.36 15.76
CA SER A 30 10.26 -15.44 16.74
C SER A 30 9.05 -16.28 16.36
N ASP A 31 8.32 -15.92 15.31
CA ASP A 31 7.17 -16.70 14.83
C ASP A 31 7.58 -17.72 13.75
N PRO A 32 7.73 -19.01 14.09
CA PRO A 32 8.15 -20.03 13.14
C PRO A 32 7.05 -20.40 12.14
N THR A 33 5.83 -19.92 12.33
CA THR A 33 4.69 -20.23 11.46
C THR A 33 4.63 -19.33 10.24
N VAL A 34 5.28 -18.14 10.29
CA VAL A 34 5.32 -17.18 9.20
C VAL A 34 6.30 -17.63 8.13
N THR A 35 5.82 -17.82 6.93
CA THR A 35 6.63 -18.19 5.76
C THR A 35 6.86 -17.06 4.79
N ASP A 36 5.97 -16.07 4.78
CA ASP A 36 5.99 -14.94 3.88
C ASP A 36 5.61 -13.64 4.59
N LEU A 37 6.38 -12.60 4.34
CA LEU A 37 6.05 -11.22 4.67
C LEU A 37 5.87 -10.45 3.36
N VAL A 38 4.70 -9.86 3.18
CA VAL A 38 4.37 -9.02 2.02
C VAL A 38 4.32 -7.55 2.48
N LEU A 39 5.32 -6.78 2.07
CA LEU A 39 5.32 -5.33 2.14
C LEU A 39 4.47 -4.82 0.98
N LEU A 40 3.21 -4.47 1.27
CA LEU A 40 2.16 -4.30 0.28
C LEU A 40 1.95 -2.83 -0.12
N GLY A 41 3.04 -2.16 -0.46
CA GLY A 41 3.06 -0.79 -0.98
C GLY A 41 3.00 0.31 0.06
N ASP A 42 3.41 1.50 -0.37
CA ASP A 42 3.51 2.71 0.44
C ASP A 42 4.34 2.47 1.73
N VAL A 43 5.41 1.68 1.58
CA VAL A 43 6.37 1.43 2.67
C VAL A 43 7.19 2.69 2.91
N VAL A 44 7.64 3.35 1.84
CA VAL A 44 8.35 4.63 1.89
C VAL A 44 7.55 5.73 1.20
N ASP A 45 7.59 6.95 1.74
CA ASP A 45 6.83 8.08 1.19
C ASP A 45 7.70 9.00 0.34
N MET A 46 7.89 8.65 -0.91
CA MET A 46 8.66 9.45 -1.86
C MET A 46 7.92 10.71 -2.34
N TRP A 47 6.67 10.89 -1.95
CA TRP A 47 5.91 12.10 -2.26
C TRP A 47 6.15 13.21 -1.24
N ARG A 48 6.40 12.87 0.01
CA ARG A 48 6.59 13.82 1.13
C ARG A 48 8.04 14.04 1.48
N ARG A 49 8.91 13.06 1.26
CA ARG A 49 10.33 13.11 1.61
C ARG A 49 11.20 12.81 0.40
N ASP A 50 12.35 13.44 0.29
CA ASP A 50 13.34 13.11 -0.74
C ASP A 50 13.92 11.70 -0.53
N SER A 51 14.26 11.04 -1.63
CA SER A 51 14.69 9.63 -1.59
C SER A 51 15.94 9.41 -0.73
N SER A 52 16.87 10.37 -0.70
CA SER A 52 18.10 10.26 0.10
C SER A 52 17.77 10.31 1.59
N GLY A 53 16.92 11.25 1.99
CA GLY A 53 16.44 11.38 3.37
C GLY A 53 15.70 10.12 3.82
N ILE A 54 14.77 9.63 3.02
CA ILE A 54 14.01 8.40 3.34
C ILE A 54 14.95 7.23 3.66
N PHE A 55 15.91 6.94 2.78
CA PHE A 55 16.76 5.77 2.95
C PHE A 55 17.77 5.95 4.08
N LEU A 56 18.33 7.14 4.27
CA LEU A 56 19.26 7.41 5.37
C LEU A 56 18.58 7.36 6.75
N GLU A 57 17.36 7.84 6.85
CA GLU A 57 16.60 7.90 8.10
C GLU A 57 15.92 6.58 8.46
N ASN A 58 15.74 5.68 7.50
CA ASN A 58 14.98 4.43 7.67
C ASN A 58 15.75 3.16 7.27
N HIS A 59 17.09 3.25 7.17
CA HIS A 59 17.92 2.09 6.84
C HIS A 59 17.72 0.92 7.82
N ASP A 60 17.50 1.23 9.11
CA ASP A 60 17.25 0.26 10.17
C ASP A 60 16.01 -0.63 9.90
N VAL A 61 14.94 -0.06 9.36
CA VAL A 61 13.73 -0.81 8.94
C VAL A 61 14.07 -1.74 7.78
N LEU A 62 14.78 -1.22 6.78
CA LEU A 62 15.17 -1.99 5.60
C LEU A 62 16.14 -3.12 5.96
N ASP A 63 17.11 -2.83 6.83
CA ASP A 63 18.08 -3.83 7.33
C ASP A 63 17.38 -4.96 8.07
N LEU A 64 16.38 -4.62 8.89
CA LEU A 64 15.60 -5.62 9.62
C LEU A 64 14.75 -6.47 8.66
N ALA A 65 14.13 -5.85 7.65
CA ALA A 65 13.38 -6.57 6.63
C ALA A 65 14.31 -7.52 5.82
N ILE A 66 15.54 -7.08 5.50
CA ILE A 66 16.56 -7.94 4.86
C ILE A 66 16.97 -9.10 5.80
N LEU A 67 17.12 -8.82 7.09
CA LEU A 67 17.47 -9.87 8.06
C LEU A 67 16.38 -10.94 8.15
N LEU A 68 15.10 -10.57 8.05
CA LEU A 68 13.98 -11.50 8.04
C LEU A 68 14.03 -12.48 6.87
N GLN A 69 14.67 -12.14 5.75
CA GLN A 69 14.82 -13.05 4.60
C GLN A 69 15.62 -14.33 4.93
N LYS A 70 16.36 -14.35 6.02
CA LYS A 70 17.02 -15.57 6.53
C LYS A 70 16.04 -16.60 7.09
N LYS A 71 14.80 -16.20 7.36
CA LYS A 71 13.77 -17.03 8.02
C LYS A 71 12.50 -17.19 7.20
N MET A 72 12.14 -16.17 6.42
CA MET A 72 10.92 -16.14 5.61
C MET A 72 11.17 -15.43 4.28
N ARG A 73 10.30 -15.61 3.32
CA ARG A 73 10.34 -14.83 2.07
C ARG A 73 9.80 -13.44 2.34
N VAL A 74 10.51 -12.41 1.92
CA VAL A 74 10.06 -11.02 2.00
C VAL A 74 9.83 -10.51 0.59
N HIS A 75 8.59 -10.14 0.31
CA HIS A 75 8.13 -9.60 -0.97
C HIS A 75 7.83 -8.11 -0.82
N TYR A 76 8.15 -7.34 -1.86
CA TYR A 76 7.83 -5.92 -1.90
C TYR A 76 6.92 -5.64 -3.10
N VAL A 77 5.66 -5.35 -2.85
CA VAL A 77 4.71 -4.86 -3.85
C VAL A 77 4.72 -3.34 -3.79
N ALA A 78 4.87 -2.66 -4.92
CA ALA A 78 4.94 -1.21 -4.96
C ALA A 78 3.57 -0.58 -4.78
N GLY A 79 3.50 0.47 -3.96
CA GLY A 79 2.37 1.37 -3.86
C GLY A 79 2.48 2.58 -4.77
N ASN A 80 1.60 3.54 -4.58
CA ASN A 80 1.65 4.78 -5.36
C ASN A 80 2.71 5.77 -4.83
N HIS A 81 2.97 5.81 -3.52
CA HIS A 81 3.99 6.69 -2.96
C HIS A 81 5.42 6.17 -3.19
N ASP A 82 5.58 4.89 -3.40
CA ASP A 82 6.88 4.25 -3.63
C ASP A 82 6.97 3.51 -4.99
N PHE A 83 6.13 3.88 -5.95
CA PHE A 83 6.08 3.26 -7.28
C PHE A 83 7.46 3.17 -7.97
N HIS A 84 8.35 4.12 -7.70
CA HIS A 84 9.70 4.16 -8.23
C HIS A 84 10.59 2.97 -7.84
N VAL A 85 10.27 2.24 -6.77
CA VAL A 85 11.06 1.06 -6.38
C VAL A 85 11.04 -0.04 -7.45
N LEU A 86 10.03 -0.04 -8.33
CA LEU A 86 9.97 -0.95 -9.48
C LEU A 86 11.17 -0.83 -10.42
N ARG A 87 11.82 0.35 -10.48
CA ARG A 87 13.05 0.57 -11.28
C ARG A 87 14.28 -0.14 -10.71
N LEU A 88 14.19 -0.61 -9.47
CA LEU A 88 15.25 -1.36 -8.80
C LEU A 88 15.20 -2.85 -9.13
N GLN A 89 14.10 -3.32 -9.73
CA GLN A 89 13.93 -4.71 -10.13
C GLN A 89 15.08 -5.18 -11.05
N GLY A 90 15.66 -6.33 -10.72
CA GLY A 90 16.77 -6.93 -11.49
C GLY A 90 18.12 -6.23 -11.36
N ARG A 91 18.26 -5.24 -10.46
CA ARG A 91 19.52 -4.51 -10.23
C ARG A 91 20.38 -5.05 -9.07
N GLY A 92 20.06 -6.25 -8.56
CA GLY A 92 20.83 -6.87 -7.49
C GLY A 92 20.51 -6.38 -6.08
N TYR A 93 19.42 -5.66 -5.91
CA TYR A 93 18.92 -5.31 -4.58
C TYR A 93 18.33 -6.53 -3.86
N PRO A 94 18.31 -6.53 -2.52
CA PRO A 94 17.88 -7.70 -1.74
C PRO A 94 16.37 -7.98 -1.82
N PHE A 95 15.55 -7.06 -2.35
CA PHE A 95 14.12 -7.25 -2.52
C PHE A 95 13.76 -7.57 -3.97
N THR A 96 12.71 -8.39 -4.15
CA THR A 96 12.00 -8.52 -5.42
C THR A 96 10.87 -7.51 -5.42
N PHE A 97 10.98 -6.49 -6.28
CA PHE A 97 9.97 -5.43 -6.40
C PHE A 97 8.94 -5.83 -7.45
N LEU A 98 7.67 -5.82 -7.08
CA LEU A 98 6.55 -6.32 -7.88
C LEU A 98 5.44 -5.28 -7.97
N LYS A 99 4.61 -5.35 -9.02
CA LYS A 99 3.34 -4.61 -9.09
C LYS A 99 2.21 -5.34 -8.36
N GLU A 100 2.20 -6.65 -8.47
CA GLU A 100 1.27 -7.55 -7.80
C GLU A 100 1.99 -8.85 -7.46
N LEU A 101 1.47 -9.58 -6.51
CA LEU A 101 1.99 -10.88 -6.08
C LEU A 101 0.83 -11.85 -5.91
N THR A 102 1.02 -13.09 -6.36
CA THR A 102 0.10 -14.18 -6.07
C THR A 102 0.85 -15.32 -5.40
N LEU A 103 0.39 -15.72 -4.23
CA LEU A 103 0.92 -16.86 -3.49
C LEU A 103 -0.15 -17.95 -3.41
N GLN A 104 0.29 -19.20 -3.45
CA GLN A 104 -0.59 -20.34 -3.23
C GLN A 104 -0.50 -20.78 -1.77
N GLN A 105 -1.65 -20.94 -1.13
CA GLN A 105 -1.76 -21.52 0.19
C GLN A 105 -2.83 -22.61 0.17
N ASP A 106 -2.39 -23.86 0.29
CA ASP A 106 -3.22 -25.03 0.02
C ASP A 106 -3.84 -24.96 -1.39
N ASN A 107 -5.17 -24.94 -1.50
CA ASN A 107 -5.90 -24.84 -2.76
C ASN A 107 -6.45 -23.42 -3.03
N VAL A 108 -5.98 -22.43 -2.26
CA VAL A 108 -6.45 -21.04 -2.36
C VAL A 108 -5.36 -20.18 -2.95
N SER A 109 -5.70 -19.41 -3.96
CA SER A 109 -4.85 -18.36 -4.52
C SER A 109 -5.02 -17.09 -3.69
N VAL A 110 -3.93 -16.56 -3.15
CA VAL A 110 -3.94 -15.30 -2.40
C VAL A 110 -3.23 -14.24 -3.23
N LYS A 111 -4.00 -13.28 -3.72
CA LYS A 111 -3.51 -12.17 -4.51
C LYS A 111 -3.28 -10.94 -3.64
N PHE A 112 -2.15 -10.30 -3.86
CA PHE A 112 -1.72 -9.08 -3.19
C PHE A 112 -1.45 -8.01 -4.23
N LEU A 113 -2.07 -6.85 -4.06
CA LEU A 113 -1.78 -5.62 -4.80
C LEU A 113 -2.04 -4.43 -3.89
N HIS A 114 -1.40 -3.28 -4.16
CA HIS A 114 -1.51 -2.19 -3.21
C HIS A 114 -2.93 -1.61 -3.13
N GLY A 115 -3.61 -1.41 -4.26
CA GLY A 115 -4.98 -0.89 -4.32
C GLY A 115 -5.14 0.39 -5.13
N TRP A 116 -4.05 1.12 -5.43
CA TRP A 116 -4.10 2.28 -6.33
C TRP A 116 -4.59 1.91 -7.74
N GLU A 117 -4.46 0.65 -8.13
CA GLU A 117 -4.94 0.10 -9.39
C GLU A 117 -6.47 0.20 -9.54
N PHE A 118 -7.17 0.29 -8.41
CA PHE A 118 -8.62 0.47 -8.35
C PHE A 118 -9.03 1.96 -8.29
N ASP A 119 -8.07 2.87 -8.12
CA ASP A 119 -8.34 4.29 -8.07
C ASP A 119 -8.46 4.87 -9.49
N ASP A 120 -9.62 5.49 -9.81
CA ASP A 120 -9.84 6.11 -11.12
C ASP A 120 -8.95 7.33 -11.38
N MET A 121 -8.44 7.93 -10.31
CA MET A 121 -7.58 9.10 -10.36
C MET A 121 -6.11 8.74 -10.55
N GLN A 122 -5.73 7.48 -10.33
CA GLN A 122 -4.36 7.00 -10.41
C GLN A 122 -4.22 5.94 -11.51
N HIS A 123 -3.24 6.09 -12.36
CA HIS A 123 -2.88 5.11 -13.39
C HIS A 123 -1.36 5.11 -13.60
N GLU A 124 -0.82 4.05 -14.16
CA GLU A 124 0.61 3.79 -14.23
C GLU A 124 1.42 4.96 -14.83
N HIS A 125 1.01 5.50 -15.98
CA HIS A 125 1.69 6.65 -16.59
C HIS A 125 1.68 7.90 -15.71
N PHE A 126 0.59 8.11 -14.95
CA PHE A 126 0.53 9.18 -13.98
C PHE A 126 1.54 8.95 -12.86
N MET A 127 1.59 7.73 -12.33
CA MET A 127 2.52 7.37 -11.26
C MET A 127 3.97 7.54 -11.69
N GLU A 128 4.31 7.09 -12.90
CA GLU A 128 5.64 7.29 -13.48
C GLU A 128 6.02 8.77 -13.61
N SER A 129 5.10 9.57 -14.15
CA SER A 129 5.31 11.02 -14.34
C SER A 129 5.43 11.76 -13.01
N LEU A 130 4.55 11.45 -12.05
CA LEU A 130 4.56 12.05 -10.72
C LEU A 130 5.85 11.73 -9.97
N CYS A 131 6.24 10.47 -9.96
CA CYS A 131 7.46 10.03 -9.33
C CYS A 131 8.70 10.69 -9.95
N HIS A 132 8.75 10.84 -11.28
CA HIS A 132 9.81 11.61 -11.94
C HIS A 132 9.85 13.06 -11.48
N SER A 133 8.70 13.71 -11.43
CA SER A 133 8.64 15.13 -11.05
C SER A 133 8.98 15.38 -9.58
N MET A 134 8.81 14.38 -8.74
CA MET A 134 9.05 14.49 -7.30
C MET A 134 10.46 14.08 -6.88
N SER A 135 11.08 13.10 -7.54
CA SER A 135 12.46 12.68 -7.23
C SER A 135 13.52 13.74 -7.50
N ASP A 136 13.24 14.69 -8.40
CA ASP A 136 14.19 15.74 -8.79
C ASP A 136 14.15 17.00 -7.92
N LYS A 137 13.23 17.10 -6.96
CA LYS A 137 13.09 18.31 -6.14
C LYS A 137 13.72 18.12 -4.76
N LYS A 138 14.51 19.10 -4.33
CA LYS A 138 15.19 19.13 -3.03
C LYS A 138 14.28 19.70 -1.93
N GLY A 139 14.27 19.07 -0.74
CA GLY A 139 13.75 19.62 0.50
C GLY A 139 12.45 19.01 1.02
N ASP A 140 12.19 19.21 2.33
CA ASP A 140 10.92 18.89 2.96
C ASP A 140 9.77 19.55 2.20
N ARG A 141 8.79 18.77 1.90
CA ARG A 141 7.62 19.28 1.22
C ARG A 141 6.42 19.11 2.11
N ASP A 142 5.96 20.24 2.61
CA ASP A 142 4.54 20.49 2.80
C ASP A 142 3.85 20.43 1.43
N THR A 143 4.00 19.30 0.76
CA THR A 143 3.32 19.07 -0.51
C THR A 143 1.90 18.72 -0.19
N ASN A 144 1.11 19.75 -0.12
CA ASN A 144 -0.31 19.63 -0.30
C ASN A 144 -0.51 18.76 -1.57
N ILE A 145 -0.75 17.46 -1.38
CA ILE A 145 -0.96 16.47 -2.45
C ILE A 145 -2.01 17.00 -3.43
N TRP A 146 -2.97 17.77 -2.91
CA TRP A 146 -3.99 18.44 -3.67
C TRP A 146 -3.46 19.58 -4.53
N ALA A 147 -2.39 20.28 -4.13
CA ALA A 147 -1.73 21.28 -4.98
C ALA A 147 -0.86 20.64 -6.08
N ALA A 148 -0.34 19.43 -5.85
CA ALA A 148 0.30 18.63 -6.89
C ALA A 148 -0.75 18.10 -7.88
N LEU A 149 -1.89 17.61 -7.39
CA LEU A 149 -3.04 17.23 -8.20
C LEU A 149 -3.64 18.41 -8.96
N GLY A 150 -3.73 19.61 -8.37
CA GLY A 150 -4.24 20.81 -9.04
C GLY A 150 -3.30 21.33 -10.14
N ARG A 151 -1.99 21.17 -10.00
CA ARG A 151 -1.03 21.41 -11.11
C ARG A 151 -1.16 20.35 -12.20
N TYR A 152 -1.54 19.15 -11.82
CA TYR A 152 -1.82 18.07 -12.74
C TYR A 152 -3.12 18.28 -13.55
N GLU A 153 -4.11 19.02 -13.03
CA GLU A 153 -5.29 19.41 -13.81
C GLU A 153 -4.92 20.18 -15.08
N SER A 154 -3.84 20.97 -15.05
CA SER A 154 -3.35 21.64 -16.25
C SER A 154 -2.67 20.71 -17.26
N ASP A 155 -2.05 19.62 -16.79
CA ASP A 155 -1.45 18.60 -17.66
C ASP A 155 -2.46 17.52 -18.06
N LEU A 156 -3.47 17.23 -17.23
CA LEU A 156 -4.60 16.35 -17.53
C LEU A 156 -5.34 16.77 -18.83
N SER A 157 -5.43 18.06 -19.11
CA SER A 157 -6.02 18.54 -20.36
C SER A 157 -5.30 18.01 -21.61
N ARG A 158 -4.01 17.68 -21.50
CA ARG A 158 -3.20 17.06 -22.57
C ARG A 158 -3.39 15.56 -22.66
N PHE A 159 -3.60 14.86 -21.53
CA PHE A 159 -3.79 13.41 -21.45
C PHE A 159 -5.24 12.96 -21.68
N VAL A 160 -6.19 13.87 -21.56
CA VAL A 160 -7.64 13.63 -21.69
C VAL A 160 -8.03 12.97 -23.04
N ASN A 161 -7.19 13.02 -24.05
CA ASN A 161 -7.48 12.38 -25.34
C ASN A 161 -7.30 10.84 -25.35
N VAL A 162 -6.65 10.26 -24.33
CA VAL A 162 -6.34 8.82 -24.27
C VAL A 162 -7.25 8.07 -23.29
N VAL A 163 -7.98 8.78 -22.42
CA VAL A 163 -8.80 8.18 -21.37
C VAL A 163 -10.22 7.89 -21.88
N ASP A 164 -10.73 6.71 -21.57
CA ASP A 164 -12.11 6.29 -21.90
C ASP A 164 -13.16 7.32 -21.46
N ARG A 165 -14.22 7.47 -22.27
CA ARG A 165 -15.30 8.45 -22.04
C ARG A 165 -15.99 8.28 -20.68
N GLY A 166 -16.09 7.06 -20.18
CA GLY A 166 -16.68 6.77 -18.87
C GLY A 166 -15.83 7.32 -17.71
N ARG A 167 -14.51 7.17 -17.79
CA ARG A 167 -13.55 7.75 -16.83
C ARG A 167 -13.59 9.29 -16.84
N LYS A 168 -13.64 9.90 -18.01
CA LYS A 168 -13.74 11.36 -18.17
C LYS A 168 -14.96 11.93 -17.46
N ARG A 169 -16.12 11.30 -17.64
CA ARG A 169 -17.37 11.73 -17.00
C ARG A 169 -17.26 11.62 -15.48
N ARG A 170 -16.78 10.49 -14.95
CA ARG A 170 -16.61 10.27 -13.53
C ARG A 170 -15.62 11.24 -12.91
N MET A 171 -14.51 11.52 -13.59
CA MET A 171 -13.52 12.51 -13.18
C MET A 171 -14.12 13.92 -13.12
N ALA A 172 -14.90 14.32 -14.11
CA ALA A 172 -15.60 15.62 -14.13
C ALA A 172 -16.63 15.73 -13.00
N GLU A 173 -17.36 14.65 -12.69
CA GLU A 173 -18.27 14.60 -11.56
C GLU A 173 -17.51 14.72 -10.21
N MET A 174 -16.40 14.00 -10.06
CA MET A 174 -15.54 14.07 -8.87
C MET A 174 -14.95 15.46 -8.63
N LEU A 175 -14.56 16.18 -9.67
CA LEU A 175 -14.01 17.53 -9.56
C LEU A 175 -15.03 18.57 -9.05
N GLN A 176 -16.33 18.28 -9.14
CA GLN A 176 -17.39 19.14 -8.62
C GLN A 176 -17.62 18.95 -7.10
N LEU A 177 -17.07 17.87 -6.51
CA LEU A 177 -17.21 17.59 -5.09
C LEU A 177 -16.21 18.40 -4.25
N GLY A 178 -16.55 18.72 -3.01
CA GLY A 178 -15.59 19.22 -2.04
C GLY A 178 -14.50 18.17 -1.71
N PRO A 179 -13.32 18.61 -1.17
CA PRO A 179 -12.19 17.71 -0.93
C PRO A 179 -12.53 16.47 -0.09
N GLU A 180 -13.27 16.64 0.99
CA GLU A 180 -13.68 15.55 1.89
C GLU A 180 -14.64 14.57 1.20
N GLN A 181 -15.63 15.09 0.47
CA GLN A 181 -16.57 14.25 -0.27
C GLN A 181 -15.86 13.49 -1.39
N ARG A 182 -14.92 14.14 -2.07
CA ARG A 182 -14.08 13.53 -3.10
C ARG A 182 -13.30 12.34 -2.54
N LEU A 183 -12.65 12.55 -1.39
CA LEU A 183 -11.91 11.48 -0.71
C LEU A 183 -12.83 10.29 -0.40
N VAL A 184 -13.98 10.53 0.23
CA VAL A 184 -14.93 9.47 0.60
C VAL A 184 -15.39 8.69 -0.63
N GLU A 185 -15.75 9.36 -1.72
CA GLU A 185 -16.21 8.69 -2.94
C GLU A 185 -15.07 7.93 -3.65
N THR A 186 -13.85 8.45 -3.62
CA THR A 186 -12.66 7.73 -4.12
C THR A 186 -12.48 6.43 -3.35
N LEU A 187 -12.44 6.47 -2.02
CA LEU A 187 -12.25 5.29 -1.18
C LEU A 187 -13.34 4.24 -1.40
N LYS A 188 -14.61 4.65 -1.47
CA LYS A 188 -15.72 3.75 -1.81
C LYS A 188 -15.57 3.14 -3.21
N GLY A 189 -15.11 3.93 -4.16
CA GLY A 189 -14.85 3.48 -5.53
C GLY A 189 -13.78 2.41 -5.59
N VAL A 190 -12.67 2.61 -4.88
CA VAL A 190 -11.56 1.64 -4.74
C VAL A 190 -12.06 0.34 -4.15
N GLU A 191 -12.73 0.38 -2.99
CA GLU A 191 -13.25 -0.82 -2.33
C GLU A 191 -14.27 -1.58 -3.20
N LYS A 192 -15.15 -0.87 -3.89
CA LYS A 192 -16.12 -1.48 -4.80
C LYS A 192 -15.45 -2.21 -5.96
N LYS A 193 -14.40 -1.62 -6.56
CA LYS A 193 -13.67 -2.26 -7.65
C LYS A 193 -12.84 -3.44 -7.17
N ALA A 194 -12.17 -3.31 -6.00
CA ALA A 194 -11.45 -4.40 -5.37
C ALA A 194 -12.38 -5.61 -5.19
N ARG A 195 -13.58 -5.40 -4.62
CA ARG A 195 -14.61 -6.42 -4.46
C ARG A 195 -15.00 -7.09 -5.78
N SER A 196 -15.17 -6.29 -6.83
CA SER A 196 -15.58 -6.80 -8.15
C SER A 196 -14.45 -7.53 -8.90
N SER A 197 -13.20 -7.42 -8.44
CA SER A 197 -12.03 -8.03 -9.08
C SER A 197 -11.67 -9.40 -8.52
N VAL A 198 -12.22 -9.78 -7.35
CA VAL A 198 -11.97 -11.08 -6.71
C VAL A 198 -12.46 -12.21 -7.61
N GLN A 199 -11.59 -13.16 -7.91
CA GLN A 199 -11.93 -14.32 -8.74
C GLN A 199 -12.41 -15.51 -7.89
N PRO A 200 -13.21 -16.42 -8.45
CA PRO A 200 -13.59 -17.63 -7.74
C PRO A 200 -12.37 -18.43 -7.24
N GLY A 201 -12.35 -18.77 -5.95
CA GLY A 201 -11.22 -19.47 -5.32
C GLY A 201 -9.99 -18.62 -5.01
N GLU A 202 -10.11 -17.30 -5.14
CA GLU A 202 -9.09 -16.32 -4.81
C GLU A 202 -9.45 -15.57 -3.53
N VAL A 203 -8.43 -15.20 -2.76
CA VAL A 203 -8.48 -14.17 -1.70
C VAL A 203 -7.69 -12.96 -2.20
N LEU A 204 -8.30 -11.78 -2.15
CA LEU A 204 -7.63 -10.53 -2.46
C LEU A 204 -7.28 -9.78 -1.18
N VAL A 205 -6.00 -9.42 -1.03
CA VAL A 205 -5.49 -8.57 0.05
C VAL A 205 -4.93 -7.29 -0.57
N PHE A 206 -5.36 -6.13 -0.06
CA PHE A 206 -4.92 -4.82 -0.54
C PHE A 206 -4.77 -3.80 0.59
N GLY A 207 -4.25 -2.61 0.31
CA GLY A 207 -4.05 -1.48 1.23
C GLY A 207 -4.66 -0.20 0.71
N HIS A 208 -3.86 0.88 0.59
CA HIS A 208 -4.15 2.15 -0.08
C HIS A 208 -5.24 3.02 0.56
N THR A 209 -6.33 2.44 1.03
CA THR A 209 -7.44 3.23 1.59
C THR A 209 -7.23 3.60 3.05
N HIS A 210 -6.24 3.04 3.73
CA HIS A 210 -5.99 3.15 5.17
C HIS A 210 -7.19 2.72 6.04
N ARG A 211 -8.12 1.95 5.47
CA ARG A 211 -9.34 1.49 6.14
C ARG A 211 -9.28 -0.03 6.30
N PRO A 212 -8.83 -0.52 7.47
CA PRO A 212 -8.61 -1.93 7.67
C PRO A 212 -9.94 -2.69 7.79
N PHE A 213 -10.08 -3.78 7.05
CA PHE A 213 -11.22 -4.70 7.18
C PHE A 213 -10.89 -6.10 6.66
N VAL A 214 -11.68 -7.07 7.05
CA VAL A 214 -11.75 -8.40 6.43
C VAL A 214 -13.22 -8.70 6.14
N ASN A 215 -13.53 -9.03 4.90
CA ASN A 215 -14.81 -9.58 4.48
C ASN A 215 -14.60 -11.02 4.01
N ARG A 216 -14.92 -12.00 4.89
CA ARG A 216 -14.70 -13.41 4.63
C ARG A 216 -15.66 -13.99 3.59
N GLU A 217 -16.86 -13.44 3.45
CA GLU A 217 -17.84 -13.88 2.45
C GLU A 217 -17.40 -13.51 1.04
N GLU A 218 -16.74 -12.38 0.90
CA GLU A 218 -16.23 -11.86 -0.38
C GLU A 218 -14.75 -12.21 -0.62
N ASN A 219 -14.08 -12.90 0.32
CA ASN A 219 -12.65 -13.22 0.26
C ASN A 219 -11.78 -11.98 0.04
N LEU A 220 -12.09 -10.88 0.72
CA LEU A 220 -11.47 -9.59 0.55
C LEU A 220 -10.94 -9.07 1.87
N ALA A 221 -9.73 -8.53 1.89
CA ALA A 221 -9.13 -7.91 3.06
C ALA A 221 -8.34 -6.65 2.72
N ASN A 222 -8.41 -5.66 3.61
CA ASN A 222 -7.55 -4.47 3.56
C ASN A 222 -6.65 -4.44 4.80
N THR A 223 -5.35 -4.22 4.58
CA THR A 223 -4.34 -4.23 5.64
C THR A 223 -4.41 -3.03 6.57
N GLY A 224 -5.08 -1.94 6.17
CA GLY A 224 -5.11 -0.68 6.91
C GLY A 224 -3.83 0.13 6.76
N SER A 225 -3.31 0.69 7.84
CA SER A 225 -2.18 1.64 7.82
C SER A 225 -1.35 1.57 9.10
N TRP A 226 -0.09 2.06 9.01
CA TRP A 226 0.83 2.29 10.15
C TRP A 226 1.07 3.78 10.39
N VAL A 227 0.15 4.63 9.98
CA VAL A 227 0.15 6.06 10.23
C VAL A 227 -0.65 6.36 11.48
N ALA A 228 -0.01 6.94 12.51
CA ALA A 228 -0.57 7.13 13.85
C ALA A 228 -1.82 8.03 13.88
N THR A 229 -2.01 8.88 12.87
CA THR A 229 -3.20 9.74 12.73
C THR A 229 -4.41 9.02 12.16
N ALA A 230 -4.25 7.81 11.62
CA ALA A 230 -5.39 7.01 11.19
C ALA A 230 -6.21 6.53 12.41
N PRO A 231 -7.55 6.55 12.35
CA PRO A 231 -8.41 6.16 13.48
C PRO A 231 -8.13 4.75 14.00
N VAL A 232 -7.76 3.86 13.09
CA VAL A 232 -7.30 2.49 13.37
C VAL A 232 -6.00 2.31 12.60
N HIS A 233 -4.91 2.07 13.32
CA HIS A 233 -3.57 1.94 12.74
C HIS A 233 -2.83 0.74 13.34
N ASN A 234 -1.59 0.51 12.87
CA ASN A 234 -0.76 -0.63 13.24
C ASN A 234 -1.45 -1.96 12.95
N THR A 235 -2.16 -2.01 11.82
CA THR A 235 -2.92 -3.17 11.41
C THR A 235 -2.18 -3.98 10.34
N TYR A 236 -2.48 -5.26 10.31
CA TYR A 236 -1.96 -6.17 9.29
C TYR A 236 -2.92 -7.32 9.03
N VAL A 237 -2.81 -7.93 7.88
CA VAL A 237 -3.57 -9.13 7.53
C VAL A 237 -2.67 -10.34 7.65
N ARG A 238 -3.14 -11.35 8.38
CA ARG A 238 -2.56 -12.68 8.47
C ARG A 238 -3.43 -13.67 7.70
N VAL A 239 -2.86 -14.35 6.72
CA VAL A 239 -3.57 -15.38 5.96
C VAL A 239 -3.07 -16.76 6.39
N GLU A 240 -3.99 -17.60 6.83
CA GLU A 240 -3.72 -19.00 7.23
C GLU A 240 -4.78 -19.92 6.60
N ASN A 241 -4.32 -20.97 5.94
CA ASN A 241 -5.20 -21.93 5.24
C ASN A 241 -6.16 -21.21 4.27
N GLY A 242 -5.67 -20.21 3.55
CA GLY A 242 -6.45 -19.39 2.63
C GLY A 242 -7.50 -18.48 3.30
N LYS A 243 -7.44 -18.28 4.61
CA LYS A 243 -8.39 -17.44 5.35
C LYS A 243 -7.69 -16.20 5.89
N PRO A 244 -8.09 -14.98 5.46
CA PRO A 244 -7.56 -13.75 5.99
C PRO A 244 -8.12 -13.43 7.38
N LYS A 245 -7.27 -12.87 8.24
CA LYS A 245 -7.60 -12.30 9.55
C LYS A 245 -6.98 -10.93 9.66
N LEU A 246 -7.74 -9.96 10.13
CA LEU A 246 -7.24 -8.64 10.46
C LEU A 246 -6.76 -8.63 11.92
N LEU A 247 -5.56 -8.15 12.12
CA LEU A 247 -4.93 -8.08 13.43
C LEU A 247 -4.40 -6.66 13.68
N VAL A 248 -4.37 -6.26 14.95
CA VAL A 248 -3.77 -4.99 15.39
C VAL A 248 -2.56 -5.32 16.23
N PHE A 249 -1.46 -4.68 15.94
CA PHE A 249 -0.25 -4.76 16.74
C PHE A 249 -0.25 -3.64 17.80
N GLU A 250 -0.47 -4.00 19.06
CA GLU A 250 -0.43 -3.10 20.22
C GLU A 250 0.74 -3.52 21.13
N GLY A 251 1.94 -3.04 20.79
CA GLY A 251 3.15 -3.44 21.49
C GLY A 251 3.51 -4.90 21.25
N ALA A 252 3.59 -5.71 22.32
CA ALA A 252 3.83 -7.15 22.23
C ALA A 252 2.55 -7.98 22.03
N GLU A 253 1.37 -7.38 22.18
CA GLU A 253 0.09 -8.06 22.06
C GLU A 253 -0.49 -7.90 20.66
N VAL A 254 -1.05 -8.98 20.17
CA VAL A 254 -1.73 -9.05 18.87
C VAL A 254 -3.19 -9.35 19.13
N THR A 255 -4.07 -8.44 18.77
CA THR A 255 -5.51 -8.58 18.96
C THR A 255 -6.19 -8.81 17.60
N GLU A 256 -6.96 -9.90 17.48
CA GLU A 256 -7.82 -10.12 16.31
C GLU A 256 -8.99 -9.13 16.36
N ARG A 257 -9.23 -8.42 15.24
CA ARG A 257 -10.41 -7.56 15.09
C ARG A 257 -11.44 -8.22 14.20
N ALA A 258 -12.70 -8.08 14.59
CA ALA A 258 -13.82 -8.35 13.71
C ALA A 258 -13.90 -7.30 12.59
N ASP A 259 -14.64 -7.61 11.53
CA ASP A 259 -14.89 -6.69 10.42
C ASP A 259 -15.38 -5.32 10.95
N ILE A 260 -14.82 -4.25 10.43
CA ILE A 260 -15.14 -2.87 10.82
C ILE A 260 -16.12 -2.28 9.81
#